data_5f6dd95f32ac58c55a78773ad76884c7
#
_entry.id   5f6dd95f32ac58c55a78773ad76884c7
#
_cell.length_a   1.000
_cell.length_b   1.000
_cell.length_c   1.000
_cell.angle_alpha   90.00
_cell.angle_beta   90.00
_cell.angle_gamma   90.00
#
_symmetry.space_group_name_H-M   'P 1'
#
loop_
_entity.id
_entity.type
_entity.pdbx_description
1 polymer ?
#
loop_
_entity_poly.entity_id
_entity_poly.type
_entity_poly.pdbx_seq_one_letter_code
_entity_poly.pdbx_strand_id
1 'polypeptide(L)'
;ISVAFFLGIPPPFIAIHVLWVNLTTDGLPAVALSIDPKDPDLMKYPPRDPKEGLLSRFWYFILFSAIVDFLSDFIPFCWIYYTTGDVVLARSVAFSTIVFFEFALAYQCRSETHHVFSLGWKGFKANKMLMISVVVGVALQFAILYLPPLQEAFHVTALNPYQIGLCVLGSSTVFLIIPGKLIKRR
;
A
#
# COMPACT_ATOMS: atom_id res chain seq x y z
N ILE A 1 -14.96 1.69 -3.72
CA ILE A 1 -16.16 2.56 -3.72
C ILE A 1 -17.32 1.85 -4.46
N SER A 2 -17.15 1.44 -5.73
CA SER A 2 -18.24 0.85 -6.54
C SER A 2 -18.84 -0.42 -5.92
N VAL A 3 -18.01 -1.32 -5.38
CA VAL A 3 -18.51 -2.54 -4.71
C VAL A 3 -19.35 -2.20 -3.49
N ALA A 4 -18.96 -1.22 -2.68
CA ALA A 4 -19.73 -0.76 -1.54
C ALA A 4 -21.11 -0.22 -1.96
N PHE A 5 -21.15 0.54 -3.06
CA PHE A 5 -22.39 1.04 -3.64
C PHE A 5 -23.35 -0.10 -4.03
N PHE A 6 -22.86 -1.13 -4.72
CA PHE A 6 -23.69 -2.28 -5.11
C PHE A 6 -24.16 -3.11 -3.91
N LEU A 7 -23.41 -3.11 -2.82
CA LEU A 7 -23.80 -3.79 -1.57
C LEU A 7 -24.71 -2.96 -0.67
N GLY A 8 -25.02 -1.70 -1.05
CA GLY A 8 -25.85 -0.80 -0.25
C GLY A 8 -25.20 -0.34 1.05
N ILE A 9 -23.87 -0.39 1.15
CA ILE A 9 -23.09 0.05 2.31
C ILE A 9 -22.42 1.39 2.03
N PRO A 10 -22.12 2.19 3.07
CA PRO A 10 -21.43 3.47 2.90
C PRO A 10 -20.06 3.27 2.21
N PRO A 11 -19.60 4.24 1.39
CA PRO A 11 -18.30 4.15 0.74
C PRO A 11 -17.17 4.13 1.79
N PRO A 12 -16.16 3.23 1.64
CA PRO A 12 -15.04 3.13 2.59
C PRO A 12 -14.11 4.34 2.54
N PHE A 13 -14.07 5.06 1.42
CA PHE A 13 -13.23 6.25 1.23
C PHE A 13 -14.04 7.44 0.77
N ILE A 14 -13.62 8.62 1.22
CA ILE A 14 -14.08 9.94 0.74
C ILE A 14 -12.96 10.60 -0.08
N ALA A 15 -13.28 11.67 -0.79
CA ALA A 15 -12.36 12.30 -1.74
C ALA A 15 -11.02 12.70 -1.12
N ILE A 16 -11.02 13.22 0.12
CA ILE A 16 -9.78 13.64 0.80
C ILE A 16 -8.88 12.45 1.13
N HIS A 17 -9.43 11.27 1.44
CA HIS A 17 -8.64 10.05 1.66
C HIS A 17 -7.91 9.64 0.38
N VAL A 18 -8.60 9.64 -0.76
CA VAL A 18 -8.01 9.31 -2.07
C VAL A 18 -6.92 10.32 -2.45
N LEU A 19 -7.17 11.61 -2.21
CA LEU A 19 -6.16 12.64 -2.45
C LEU A 19 -4.91 12.44 -1.59
N TRP A 20 -5.09 12.11 -0.31
CA TRP A 20 -4.00 11.86 0.62
C TRP A 20 -3.15 10.65 0.22
N VAL A 21 -3.81 9.54 -0.12
CA VAL A 21 -3.15 8.33 -0.60
C VAL A 21 -2.28 8.68 -1.83
N ASN A 22 -2.84 9.27 -2.88
CA ASN A 22 -2.10 9.64 -4.08
C ASN A 22 -0.92 10.60 -3.79
N LEU A 23 -1.07 11.52 -2.84
CA LEU A 23 0.01 12.46 -2.51
C LEU A 23 1.13 11.81 -1.71
N THR A 24 0.78 11.01 -0.71
CA THR A 24 1.72 10.54 0.33
C THR A 24 2.30 9.19 0.00
N THR A 25 1.50 8.26 -0.50
CA THR A 25 1.94 6.87 -0.74
C THR A 25 2.46 6.66 -2.16
N ASP A 26 1.88 7.36 -3.15
CA ASP A 26 2.35 7.29 -4.54
C ASP A 26 3.49 8.28 -4.80
N GLY A 27 3.35 9.53 -4.34
CA GLY A 27 4.31 10.60 -4.67
C GLY A 27 5.69 10.39 -4.05
N LEU A 28 5.78 10.37 -2.73
CA LEU A 28 7.06 10.30 -2.03
C LEU A 28 7.83 8.99 -2.27
N PRO A 29 7.21 7.79 -2.16
CA PRO A 29 7.89 6.53 -2.45
C PRO A 29 8.27 6.38 -3.93
N ALA A 30 7.48 6.87 -4.89
CA ALA A 30 7.83 6.78 -6.30
C ALA A 30 9.10 7.57 -6.63
N VAL A 31 9.23 8.80 -6.08
CA VAL A 31 10.47 9.58 -6.20
C VAL A 31 11.64 8.83 -5.55
N ALA A 32 11.45 8.22 -4.40
CA ALA A 32 12.49 7.45 -3.74
C ALA A 32 12.89 6.20 -4.52
N LEU A 33 11.95 5.53 -5.17
CA LEU A 33 12.22 4.37 -6.03
C LEU A 33 12.96 4.74 -7.31
N SER A 34 12.80 5.96 -7.83
CA SER A 34 13.52 6.40 -9.04
C SER A 34 15.05 6.45 -8.86
N ILE A 35 15.51 6.57 -7.63
CA ILE A 35 16.95 6.57 -7.26
C ILE A 35 17.38 5.28 -6.56
N ASP A 36 16.59 4.22 -6.66
CA ASP A 36 16.93 2.93 -6.02
C ASP A 36 18.24 2.35 -6.60
N PRO A 37 19.09 1.73 -5.77
CA PRO A 37 20.27 1.02 -6.26
C PRO A 37 19.89 -0.04 -7.30
N LYS A 38 20.72 -0.18 -8.33
CA LYS A 38 20.53 -1.17 -9.40
C LYS A 38 20.47 -2.58 -8.83
N ASP A 39 19.58 -3.42 -9.39
CA ASP A 39 19.50 -4.84 -9.05
C ASP A 39 20.84 -5.51 -9.42
N PRO A 40 21.51 -6.24 -8.49
CA PRO A 40 22.78 -6.91 -8.76
C PRO A 40 22.72 -7.90 -9.92
N ASP A 41 21.55 -8.47 -10.16
CA ASP A 41 21.33 -9.47 -11.20
C ASP A 41 20.94 -8.89 -12.56
N LEU A 42 20.83 -7.57 -12.67
CA LEU A 42 20.37 -6.89 -13.89
C LEU A 42 21.21 -7.29 -15.13
N MET A 43 22.51 -7.42 -14.97
CA MET A 43 23.43 -7.77 -16.07
C MET A 43 23.42 -9.25 -16.46
N LYS A 44 22.74 -10.10 -15.71
CA LYS A 44 22.60 -11.53 -16.01
C LYS A 44 21.45 -11.81 -17.00
N TYR A 45 20.60 -10.82 -17.24
CA TYR A 45 19.45 -10.93 -18.13
C TYR A 45 19.74 -10.31 -19.49
N PRO A 46 19.14 -10.85 -20.58
CA PRO A 46 19.26 -10.25 -21.90
C PRO A 46 18.59 -8.86 -21.93
N PRO A 47 18.98 -7.98 -22.87
CA PRO A 47 18.35 -6.69 -23.06
C PRO A 47 16.84 -6.84 -23.29
N ARG A 48 16.07 -5.85 -22.84
CA ARG A 48 14.62 -5.82 -23.05
C ARG A 48 14.29 -5.65 -24.54
N ASP A 49 13.30 -6.38 -25.03
CA ASP A 49 12.77 -6.17 -26.38
C ASP A 49 12.11 -4.78 -26.47
N PRO A 50 12.57 -3.89 -27.38
CA PRO A 50 11.97 -2.56 -27.55
C PRO A 50 10.47 -2.58 -27.92
N LYS A 51 9.97 -3.69 -28.48
CA LYS A 51 8.57 -3.88 -28.87
C LYS A 51 7.68 -4.35 -27.71
N GLU A 52 8.27 -4.77 -26.59
CA GLU A 52 7.53 -5.23 -25.43
C GLU A 52 6.87 -4.04 -24.69
N GLY A 53 5.52 -4.02 -24.66
CA GLY A 53 4.76 -3.01 -23.92
C GLY A 53 5.02 -3.08 -22.42
N LEU A 54 5.03 -1.92 -21.74
CA LEU A 54 5.27 -1.84 -20.30
C LEU A 54 4.30 -2.70 -19.49
N LEU A 55 3.01 -2.67 -19.84
CA LEU A 55 1.97 -3.38 -19.11
C LEU A 55 1.94 -4.88 -19.37
N SER A 56 2.40 -5.34 -20.55
CA SER A 56 2.30 -6.75 -20.95
C SER A 56 3.03 -7.71 -20.01
N ARG A 57 4.12 -7.23 -19.39
CA ARG A 57 4.93 -8.00 -18.45
C ARG A 57 4.39 -7.97 -17.03
N PHE A 58 3.83 -6.84 -16.63
CA PHE A 58 3.42 -6.58 -15.23
C PHE A 58 1.93 -6.85 -14.98
N TRP A 59 1.18 -7.24 -16.01
CA TRP A 59 -0.28 -7.39 -15.94
C TRP A 59 -0.75 -8.25 -14.74
N TYR A 60 -0.17 -9.45 -14.60
CA TYR A 60 -0.54 -10.34 -13.50
C TYR A 60 -0.16 -9.76 -12.13
N PHE A 61 0.99 -9.11 -12.04
CA PHE A 61 1.42 -8.44 -10.81
C PHE A 61 0.46 -7.32 -10.44
N ILE A 62 0.10 -6.47 -11.38
CA ILE A 62 -0.82 -5.34 -11.17
C ILE A 62 -2.19 -5.85 -10.75
N LEU A 63 -2.76 -6.81 -11.48
CA LEU A 63 -4.08 -7.36 -11.19
C LEU A 63 -4.13 -8.05 -9.81
N PHE A 64 -3.14 -8.89 -9.52
CA PHE A 64 -3.07 -9.60 -8.25
C PHE A 64 -2.88 -8.62 -7.08
N SER A 65 -1.99 -7.63 -7.22
CA SER A 65 -1.78 -6.60 -6.20
C SER A 65 -3.04 -5.79 -5.94
N ALA A 66 -3.76 -5.39 -7.00
CA ALA A 66 -5.01 -4.65 -6.86
C ALA A 66 -6.12 -5.45 -6.15
N ILE A 67 -6.19 -6.76 -6.40
CA ILE A 67 -7.16 -7.64 -5.72
C ILE A 67 -6.79 -7.79 -4.24
N VAL A 68 -5.51 -8.03 -3.94
CA VAL A 68 -5.04 -8.19 -2.56
C VAL A 68 -5.22 -6.89 -1.78
N ASP A 69 -4.89 -5.74 -2.37
CA ASP A 69 -5.08 -4.42 -1.78
C ASP A 69 -6.56 -4.16 -1.48
N PHE A 70 -7.42 -4.34 -2.47
CA PHE A 70 -8.88 -4.20 -2.30
C PHE A 70 -9.41 -5.07 -1.14
N LEU A 71 -8.99 -6.32 -1.04
CA LEU A 71 -9.46 -7.21 0.02
C LEU A 71 -8.88 -6.80 1.38
N SER A 72 -7.64 -6.30 1.40
CA SER A 72 -6.95 -5.91 2.63
C SER A 72 -7.58 -4.72 3.34
N ASP A 73 -8.17 -3.79 2.61
CA ASP A 73 -8.84 -2.62 3.16
C ASP A 73 -10.37 -2.82 3.32
N PHE A 74 -10.97 -3.55 2.38
CA PHE A 74 -12.43 -3.75 2.36
C PHE A 74 -12.91 -4.72 3.44
N ILE A 75 -12.15 -5.78 3.72
CA ILE A 75 -12.52 -6.75 4.77
C ILE A 75 -12.52 -6.11 6.16
N PRO A 76 -11.46 -5.42 6.61
CA PRO A 76 -11.48 -4.70 7.89
C PRO A 76 -12.55 -3.60 7.95
N PHE A 77 -12.79 -2.89 6.84
CA PHE A 77 -13.88 -1.93 6.75
C PHE A 77 -15.23 -2.58 7.06
N CYS A 78 -15.58 -3.65 6.34
CA CYS A 78 -16.83 -4.36 6.55
C CYS A 78 -16.92 -4.93 7.97
N TRP A 79 -15.84 -5.50 8.48
CA TRP A 79 -15.79 -6.05 9.84
C TRP A 79 -16.13 -5.00 10.89
N ILE A 80 -15.48 -3.85 10.85
CA ILE A 80 -15.75 -2.76 11.79
C ILE A 80 -17.15 -2.18 11.58
N TYR A 81 -17.56 -1.98 10.34
CA TYR A 81 -18.88 -1.43 10.04
C TYR A 81 -20.01 -2.32 10.58
N TYR A 82 -19.96 -3.63 10.36
CA TYR A 82 -21.00 -4.54 10.83
C TYR A 82 -20.96 -4.84 12.33
N THR A 83 -19.79 -4.69 12.98
CA THR A 83 -19.67 -4.93 14.42
C THR A 83 -19.98 -3.72 15.27
N THR A 84 -19.69 -2.50 14.78
CA THR A 84 -19.85 -1.26 15.56
C THR A 84 -20.97 -0.36 15.07
N GLY A 85 -21.39 -0.47 13.79
CA GLY A 85 -22.29 0.45 13.13
C GLY A 85 -21.70 1.84 12.84
N ASP A 86 -20.45 2.09 13.23
CA ASP A 86 -19.78 3.39 13.08
C ASP A 86 -19.04 3.47 11.74
N VAL A 87 -19.59 4.28 10.83
CA VAL A 87 -19.03 4.49 9.49
C VAL A 87 -17.71 5.26 9.54
N VAL A 88 -17.56 6.22 10.46
CA VAL A 88 -16.35 7.03 10.57
C VAL A 88 -15.19 6.17 11.05
N LEU A 89 -15.43 5.33 12.05
CA LEU A 89 -14.46 4.39 12.56
C LEU A 89 -14.05 3.37 11.47
N ALA A 90 -15.02 2.78 10.76
CA ALA A 90 -14.75 1.83 9.68
C ALA A 90 -13.92 2.46 8.55
N ARG A 91 -14.22 3.70 8.16
CA ARG A 91 -13.42 4.47 7.20
C ARG A 91 -12.01 4.73 7.69
N SER A 92 -11.85 5.07 8.96
CA SER A 92 -10.52 5.32 9.55
C SER A 92 -9.64 4.08 9.52
N VAL A 93 -10.23 2.90 9.74
CA VAL A 93 -9.54 1.60 9.64
C VAL A 93 -9.16 1.32 8.18
N ALA A 94 -10.10 1.41 7.23
CA ALA A 94 -9.81 1.20 5.81
C ALA A 94 -8.72 2.15 5.29
N PHE A 95 -8.85 3.44 5.60
CA PHE A 95 -7.90 4.48 5.21
C PHE A 95 -6.48 4.23 5.76
N SER A 96 -6.37 3.77 7.00
CA SER A 96 -5.06 3.45 7.57
C SER A 96 -4.49 2.16 6.99
N THR A 97 -5.35 1.18 6.68
CA THR A 97 -4.92 -0.09 6.09
C THR A 97 -4.34 0.11 4.70
N ILE A 98 -5.01 0.87 3.81
CA ILE A 98 -4.50 1.13 2.46
C ILE A 98 -3.17 1.89 2.51
N VAL A 99 -3.02 2.91 3.38
CA VAL A 99 -1.77 3.65 3.52
C VAL A 99 -0.61 2.74 3.94
N PHE A 100 -0.83 1.87 4.92
CA PHE A 100 0.20 0.92 5.37
C PHE A 100 0.50 -0.14 4.31
N PHE A 101 -0.52 -0.62 3.59
CA PHE A 101 -0.37 -1.57 2.50
C PHE A 101 0.50 -1.00 1.38
N GLU A 102 0.21 0.21 0.92
CA GLU A 102 0.95 0.84 -0.18
C GLU A 102 2.40 1.16 0.19
N PHE A 103 2.68 1.58 1.43
CA PHE A 103 4.06 1.71 1.89
C PHE A 103 4.82 0.38 1.89
N ALA A 104 4.17 -0.70 2.29
CA ALA A 104 4.78 -2.02 2.25
C ALA A 104 4.92 -2.52 0.80
N LEU A 105 3.96 -2.23 -0.09
CA LEU A 105 4.02 -2.53 -1.52
C LEU A 105 5.18 -1.78 -2.20
N ALA A 106 5.46 -0.54 -1.82
CA ALA A 106 6.60 0.21 -2.34
C ALA A 106 7.93 -0.52 -2.10
N TYR A 107 8.08 -1.19 -0.96
CA TYR A 107 9.24 -2.06 -0.72
C TYR A 107 9.24 -3.32 -1.58
N GLN A 108 8.08 -3.91 -1.86
CA GLN A 108 7.99 -5.07 -2.76
C GLN A 108 8.33 -4.71 -4.21
N CYS A 109 8.04 -3.48 -4.65
CA CYS A 109 8.33 -3.00 -5.99
C CYS A 109 9.82 -2.72 -6.25
N ARG A 110 10.70 -2.80 -5.24
CA ARG A 110 12.15 -2.55 -5.38
C ARG A 110 12.86 -3.60 -6.22
N SER A 111 12.37 -4.82 -6.27
CA SER A 111 12.95 -5.87 -7.09
C SER A 111 11.86 -6.60 -7.86
N GLU A 112 12.11 -6.81 -9.16
CA GLU A 112 11.23 -7.60 -10.01
C GLU A 112 11.36 -9.12 -9.75
N THR A 113 12.45 -9.54 -9.14
CA THR A 113 12.82 -10.96 -9.01
C THR A 113 12.81 -11.46 -7.58
N HIS A 114 13.09 -10.59 -6.63
CA HIS A 114 13.28 -10.95 -5.23
C HIS A 114 12.15 -10.39 -4.35
N HIS A 115 11.71 -11.19 -3.40
CA HIS A 115 10.83 -10.73 -2.34
C HIS A 115 11.61 -9.83 -1.36
N VAL A 116 10.96 -8.82 -0.77
CA VAL A 116 11.61 -7.86 0.13
C VAL A 116 12.43 -8.52 1.24
N PHE A 117 11.93 -9.61 1.81
CA PHE A 117 12.65 -10.35 2.86
C PHE A 117 13.89 -11.09 2.37
N SER A 118 13.97 -11.47 1.09
CA SER A 118 15.15 -12.13 0.54
C SER A 118 16.33 -11.17 0.34
N LEU A 119 16.06 -9.87 0.27
CA LEU A 119 17.09 -8.83 0.20
C LEU A 119 17.80 -8.60 1.55
N GLY A 120 17.24 -9.14 2.64
CA GLY A 120 17.76 -9.02 3.99
C GLY A 120 17.79 -7.58 4.51
N TRP A 121 18.34 -7.40 5.71
CA TRP A 121 18.38 -6.10 6.40
C TRP A 121 19.23 -5.04 5.66
N LYS A 122 20.30 -5.48 4.97
CA LYS A 122 21.12 -4.60 4.15
C LYS A 122 20.38 -4.08 2.93
N GLY A 123 19.63 -4.95 2.26
CA GLY A 123 18.75 -4.57 1.15
C GLY A 123 17.68 -3.59 1.60
N PHE A 124 17.03 -3.84 2.73
CA PHE A 124 16.02 -2.94 3.27
C PHE A 124 16.54 -1.50 3.49
N LYS A 125 17.77 -1.36 4.00
CA LYS A 125 18.42 -0.06 4.24
C LYS A 125 19.11 0.56 3.02
N ALA A 126 19.21 -0.15 1.91
CA ALA A 126 19.97 0.32 0.75
C ALA A 126 19.38 1.61 0.14
N ASN A 127 18.04 1.76 0.17
CA ASN A 127 17.38 3.00 -0.22
C ASN A 127 16.95 3.81 1.02
N LYS A 128 17.83 4.71 1.45
CA LYS A 128 17.56 5.58 2.60
C LYS A 128 16.39 6.54 2.36
N MET A 129 16.23 7.00 1.12
CA MET A 129 15.16 7.93 0.78
C MET A 129 13.79 7.25 0.85
N LEU A 130 13.67 6.01 0.41
CA LEU A 130 12.44 5.23 0.57
C LEU A 130 12.15 4.99 2.07
N MET A 131 13.14 4.66 2.85
CA MET A 131 12.97 4.49 4.29
C MET A 131 12.49 5.79 4.96
N ILE A 132 13.07 6.94 4.61
CA ILE A 132 12.63 8.25 5.14
C ILE A 132 11.22 8.56 4.70
N SER A 133 10.87 8.37 3.41
CA SER A 133 9.53 8.65 2.90
C SER A 133 8.46 7.82 3.61
N VAL A 134 8.72 6.53 3.86
CA VAL A 134 7.79 5.67 4.59
C VAL A 134 7.68 6.08 6.06
N VAL A 135 8.79 6.37 6.74
CA VAL A 135 8.75 6.83 8.14
C VAL A 135 7.98 8.14 8.27
N VAL A 136 8.24 9.09 7.39
CA VAL A 136 7.52 10.38 7.37
C VAL A 136 6.04 10.15 7.07
N GLY A 137 5.72 9.35 6.06
CA GLY A 137 4.33 9.06 5.68
C GLY A 137 3.55 8.38 6.80
N VAL A 138 4.15 7.40 7.48
CA VAL A 138 3.55 6.74 8.66
C VAL A 138 3.37 7.73 9.81
N ALA A 139 4.35 8.59 10.09
CA ALA A 139 4.24 9.61 11.13
C ALA A 139 3.10 10.61 10.82
N LEU A 140 2.98 11.03 9.57
CA LEU A 140 1.88 11.89 9.12
C LEU A 140 0.52 11.20 9.21
N GLN A 141 0.44 9.89 8.89
CA GLN A 141 -0.78 9.11 9.05
C GLN A 141 -1.22 9.04 10.52
N PHE A 142 -0.28 8.81 11.43
CA PHE A 142 -0.58 8.89 12.87
C PHE A 142 -0.98 10.29 13.31
N ALA A 143 -0.37 11.35 12.76
CA ALA A 143 -0.80 12.72 13.03
C ALA A 143 -2.26 12.96 12.61
N ILE A 144 -2.68 12.46 11.44
CA ILE A 144 -4.09 12.56 10.99
C ILE A 144 -5.02 11.81 11.94
N LEU A 145 -4.63 10.64 12.43
CA LEU A 145 -5.48 9.83 13.31
C LEU A 145 -5.62 10.39 14.73
N TYR A 146 -4.62 11.15 15.23
CA TYR A 146 -4.58 11.54 16.65
C TYR A 146 -4.59 13.04 16.92
N LEU A 147 -4.38 13.92 15.91
CA LEU A 147 -4.49 15.36 16.07
C LEU A 147 -5.91 15.84 15.74
N PRO A 148 -6.65 16.43 16.71
CA PRO A 148 -8.05 16.81 16.52
C PRO A 148 -8.35 17.66 15.27
N PRO A 149 -7.56 18.70 14.91
CA PRO A 149 -7.84 19.49 13.72
C PRO A 149 -7.68 18.68 12.43
N LEU A 150 -6.79 17.67 12.39
CA LEU A 150 -6.63 16.79 11.25
C LEU A 150 -7.71 15.72 11.18
N GLN A 151 -8.15 15.20 12.34
CA GLN A 151 -9.30 14.27 12.39
C GLN A 151 -10.54 14.89 11.78
N GLU A 152 -10.83 16.13 12.13
CA GLU A 152 -11.97 16.87 11.59
C GLU A 152 -11.84 17.09 10.09
N ALA A 153 -10.66 17.54 9.62
CA ALA A 153 -10.41 17.79 8.21
C ALA A 153 -10.51 16.52 7.34
N PHE A 154 -10.03 15.39 7.86
CA PHE A 154 -10.03 14.10 7.15
C PHE A 154 -11.26 13.24 7.45
N HIS A 155 -12.17 13.69 8.32
CA HIS A 155 -13.33 12.92 8.78
C HIS A 155 -12.96 11.51 9.27
N VAL A 156 -11.95 11.43 10.12
CA VAL A 156 -11.45 10.20 10.75
C VAL A 156 -11.54 10.29 12.26
N THR A 157 -11.40 9.15 12.92
CA THR A 157 -11.35 9.06 14.39
C THR A 157 -10.11 8.29 14.84
N ALA A 158 -9.69 8.54 16.10
CA ALA A 158 -8.56 7.84 16.69
C ALA A 158 -8.84 6.34 16.77
N LEU A 159 -7.86 5.55 16.37
CA LEU A 159 -7.90 4.08 16.41
C LEU A 159 -7.34 3.55 17.71
N ASN A 160 -8.02 2.58 18.31
CA ASN A 160 -7.49 1.85 19.46
C ASN A 160 -6.45 0.79 19.02
N PRO A 161 -5.68 0.18 19.94
CA PRO A 161 -4.65 -0.80 19.60
C PRO A 161 -5.17 -2.03 18.84
N TYR A 162 -6.41 -2.46 19.09
CA TYR A 162 -7.03 -3.56 18.37
C TYR A 162 -7.26 -3.20 16.89
N GLN A 163 -7.78 -1.99 16.62
CA GLN A 163 -8.03 -1.50 15.27
C GLN A 163 -6.73 -1.26 14.51
N ILE A 164 -5.70 -0.73 15.17
CA ILE A 164 -4.35 -0.64 14.57
C ILE A 164 -3.83 -2.04 14.24
N GLY A 165 -4.03 -3.01 15.13
CA GLY A 165 -3.69 -4.41 14.87
C GLY A 165 -4.38 -4.97 13.63
N LEU A 166 -5.67 -4.66 13.42
CA LEU A 166 -6.39 -5.01 12.19
C LEU A 166 -5.79 -4.35 10.95
N CYS A 167 -5.42 -3.07 11.02
CA CYS A 167 -4.77 -2.36 9.92
C CYS A 167 -3.43 -3.01 9.56
N VAL A 168 -2.60 -3.35 10.56
CA VAL A 168 -1.31 -4.02 10.34
C VAL A 168 -1.51 -5.42 9.78
N LEU A 169 -2.49 -6.16 10.26
CA LEU A 169 -2.81 -7.50 9.76
C LEU A 169 -3.29 -7.44 8.30
N GLY A 170 -4.22 -6.52 7.99
CA GLY A 170 -4.68 -6.28 6.62
C GLY A 170 -3.53 -5.91 5.70
N SER A 171 -2.74 -4.91 6.04
CA SER A 171 -1.60 -4.47 5.23
C SER A 171 -0.50 -5.52 5.08
N SER A 172 -0.36 -6.46 6.04
CA SER A 172 0.61 -7.55 5.95
C SER A 172 0.32 -8.53 4.80
N THR A 173 -0.90 -8.54 4.26
CA THR A 173 -1.24 -9.35 3.08
C THR A 173 -0.42 -8.99 1.84
N VAL A 174 0.17 -7.80 1.80
CA VAL A 174 1.13 -7.40 0.74
C VAL A 174 2.28 -8.40 0.60
N PHE A 175 2.67 -9.07 1.66
CA PHE A 175 3.74 -10.08 1.62
C PHE A 175 3.35 -11.37 0.89
N LEU A 176 2.06 -11.55 0.57
CA LEU A 176 1.60 -12.62 -0.34
C LEU A 176 1.95 -12.31 -1.80
N ILE A 177 2.22 -11.04 -2.10
CA ILE A 177 2.60 -10.58 -3.44
C ILE A 177 4.07 -10.89 -3.65
N ILE A 178 4.37 -11.90 -4.49
CA ILE A 178 5.74 -12.31 -4.81
C ILE A 178 6.07 -11.85 -6.23
N PRO A 179 6.82 -10.74 -6.41
CA PRO A 179 7.09 -10.19 -7.75
C PRO A 179 7.68 -11.22 -8.71
N GLY A 180 8.69 -11.98 -8.28
CA GLY A 180 9.35 -12.97 -9.12
C GLY A 180 8.49 -14.12 -9.63
N LYS A 181 7.28 -14.33 -9.07
CA LYS A 181 6.29 -15.31 -9.56
C LYS A 181 5.25 -14.68 -10.47
N LEU A 182 4.94 -13.42 -10.27
CA LEU A 182 3.85 -12.69 -10.94
C LEU A 182 4.35 -11.91 -12.16
N ILE A 183 5.61 -11.49 -12.14
CA ILE A 183 6.23 -10.80 -13.27
C ILE A 183 6.75 -11.84 -14.26
N LYS A 184 6.30 -11.76 -15.50
CA LYS A 184 6.73 -12.68 -16.56
C LYS A 184 8.25 -12.56 -16.77
N ARG A 185 8.98 -13.67 -16.55
CA ARG A 185 10.43 -13.69 -16.81
C ARG A 185 10.72 -13.53 -18.30
N ARG A 186 11.83 -12.88 -18.62
CA ARG A 186 12.38 -12.77 -19.96
C ARG A 186 12.86 -14.11 -20.47
#